data_d9a55feffa193c2656cb4a9fd6eb5c89
#
_entry.id   d9a55feffa193c2656cb4a9fd6eb5c89
#
_cell.length_a   1.000
_cell.length_b   1.000
_cell.length_c   1.000
_cell.angle_alpha   90.00
_cell.angle_beta   90.00
_cell.angle_gamma   90.00
#
_symmetry.space_group_name_H-M   'P 1'
#
loop_
_entity.id
_entity.type
_entity.pdbx_description
1 polymer ?
#
loop_
_entity_poly.entity_id
_entity_poly.type
_entity_poly.pdbx_seq_one_letter_code
_entity_poly.pdbx_strand_id
1 'polypeptide(L)'
;MRSRPYRALTIVCLVLISTSCGERDGRGQPNASILLFNGTGASANDVDAVEAILKNNHLSYSTAKSSELNGMDQSRIRQYRLLIFPGGNFVAMGNSLTAGATESIRKAVHGGLNYLGICAGGFLAGKYNSPYNGLNLTSGVQFGFYAAEGRGIRKTAVPIALTGASTLDQYWEDGPEFSGWGAVIGKYPDGTPAIVEGTFGSGWVLLSGVHPEAPASWRRGMIFGTPASVDHEYAGTLIRAALNRTSLSH
;
A
#
# COMPACT_ATOMS: atom_id res chain seq x y z
N MET A 1 -62.94 -40.53 60.06
CA MET A 1 -61.99 -39.44 59.69
C MET A 1 -61.37 -39.79 58.35
N ARG A 2 -61.77 -39.14 57.26
CA ARG A 2 -61.26 -39.39 55.90
C ARG A 2 -60.40 -38.22 55.46
N SER A 3 -59.13 -38.44 55.27
CA SER A 3 -58.19 -37.51 54.74
C SER A 3 -58.30 -37.45 53.18
N ARG A 4 -58.47 -36.25 52.64
CA ARG A 4 -58.45 -35.97 51.18
C ARG A 4 -57.01 -35.67 50.74
N PRO A 5 -56.55 -36.14 49.58
CA PRO A 5 -55.27 -35.77 49.04
C PRO A 5 -55.37 -34.47 48.22
N TYR A 6 -54.42 -33.57 48.44
CA TYR A 6 -54.22 -32.38 47.62
C TYR A 6 -53.56 -32.76 46.27
N ARG A 7 -54.19 -32.36 45.18
CA ARG A 7 -53.59 -32.44 43.85
C ARG A 7 -52.75 -31.21 43.61
N ALA A 8 -51.46 -31.42 43.45
CA ALA A 8 -50.54 -30.38 43.01
C ALA A 8 -50.72 -30.13 41.50
N LEU A 9 -51.04 -28.89 41.16
CA LEU A 9 -51.16 -28.44 39.77
C LEU A 9 -49.79 -27.95 39.30
N THR A 10 -49.12 -28.74 38.44
CA THR A 10 -47.85 -28.36 37.84
C THR A 10 -48.11 -27.46 36.63
N ILE A 11 -47.80 -26.18 36.78
CA ILE A 11 -47.83 -25.18 35.70
C ILE A 11 -46.53 -25.36 34.89
N VAL A 12 -46.64 -25.87 33.67
CA VAL A 12 -45.53 -25.88 32.72
C VAL A 12 -45.50 -24.53 32.01
N CYS A 13 -44.55 -23.67 32.38
CA CYS A 13 -44.24 -22.45 31.64
C CYS A 13 -43.48 -22.81 30.36
N LEU A 14 -44.15 -22.76 29.21
CA LEU A 14 -43.53 -22.85 27.89
C LEU A 14 -42.84 -21.55 27.58
N VAL A 15 -41.50 -21.50 27.72
CA VAL A 15 -40.69 -20.35 27.29
C VAL A 15 -40.50 -20.48 25.77
N LEU A 16 -41.22 -19.67 25.00
CA LEU A 16 -41.00 -19.50 23.58
C LEU A 16 -39.72 -18.67 23.41
N ILE A 17 -38.60 -19.35 23.10
CA ILE A 17 -37.39 -18.70 22.65
C ILE A 17 -37.60 -18.30 21.18
N SER A 18 -37.96 -17.03 20.97
CA SER A 18 -37.92 -16.44 19.63
C SER A 18 -36.44 -16.24 19.23
N THR A 19 -35.94 -17.19 18.44
CA THR A 19 -34.66 -16.98 17.69
C THR A 19 -34.90 -15.93 16.62
N SER A 20 -34.62 -14.67 16.97
CA SER A 20 -34.44 -13.62 16.01
C SER A 20 -33.19 -13.96 15.18
N CYS A 21 -33.39 -14.52 13.98
CA CYS A 21 -32.37 -14.52 12.93
C CYS A 21 -32.13 -13.07 12.50
N GLY A 22 -31.26 -12.39 13.22
CA GLY A 22 -30.68 -11.15 12.73
C GLY A 22 -29.80 -11.51 11.53
N GLU A 23 -30.26 -11.21 10.32
CA GLU A 23 -29.40 -11.10 9.17
C GLU A 23 -28.25 -10.13 9.56
N ARG A 24 -27.10 -10.70 9.90
CA ARG A 24 -25.86 -9.94 9.96
C ARG A 24 -25.56 -9.54 8.53
N ASP A 25 -25.86 -8.28 8.22
CA ASP A 25 -25.33 -7.59 7.06
C ASP A 25 -23.82 -7.90 7.00
N GLY A 26 -23.44 -8.69 5.99
CA GLY A 26 -22.08 -9.23 5.83
C GLY A 26 -21.05 -8.18 5.40
N ARG A 27 -21.11 -7.01 6.02
CA ARG A 27 -20.04 -5.99 5.96
C ARG A 27 -19.02 -6.30 7.04
N GLY A 28 -18.30 -7.43 6.86
CA GLY A 28 -17.14 -7.72 7.69
C GLY A 28 -16.14 -6.57 7.57
N GLN A 29 -15.77 -5.99 8.71
CA GLN A 29 -14.58 -5.13 8.75
C GLN A 29 -13.43 -5.96 8.16
N PRO A 30 -12.61 -5.37 7.27
CA PRO A 30 -11.47 -6.11 6.75
C PRO A 30 -10.57 -6.48 7.94
N ASN A 31 -10.37 -7.77 8.16
CA ASN A 31 -9.39 -8.28 9.12
C ASN A 31 -7.95 -7.87 8.75
N ALA A 32 -7.80 -7.23 7.59
CA ALA A 32 -6.54 -6.82 7.01
C ALA A 32 -6.24 -5.36 7.32
N SER A 33 -5.02 -5.09 7.79
CA SER A 33 -4.55 -3.72 8.05
C SER A 33 -4.08 -3.01 6.77
N ILE A 34 -3.76 -3.75 5.72
CA ILE A 34 -3.14 -3.26 4.48
C ILE A 34 -4.04 -3.59 3.29
N LEU A 35 -4.24 -2.61 2.41
CA LEU A 35 -4.83 -2.80 1.10
C LEU A 35 -3.75 -2.67 0.03
N LEU A 36 -3.52 -3.75 -0.73
CA LEU A 36 -2.59 -3.77 -1.86
C LEU A 36 -3.37 -3.65 -3.17
N PHE A 37 -3.04 -2.65 -3.98
CA PHE A 37 -3.63 -2.51 -5.31
C PHE A 37 -3.10 -3.60 -6.25
N ASN A 38 -4.03 -4.36 -6.85
CA ASN A 38 -3.79 -5.42 -7.83
C ASN A 38 -4.74 -5.24 -9.03
N GLY A 39 -4.88 -3.99 -9.49
CA GLY A 39 -5.74 -3.63 -10.60
C GLY A 39 -5.00 -3.44 -11.91
N THR A 40 -5.69 -2.89 -12.90
CA THR A 40 -5.11 -2.59 -14.22
C THR A 40 -3.91 -1.68 -14.08
N GLY A 41 -2.82 -2.02 -14.73
CA GLY A 41 -1.55 -1.30 -14.71
C GLY A 41 -0.59 -1.78 -13.62
N ALA A 42 -1.03 -2.43 -12.53
CA ALA A 42 -0.13 -3.09 -11.62
C ALA A 42 0.55 -4.28 -12.33
N SER A 43 1.87 -4.39 -12.21
CA SER A 43 2.57 -5.56 -12.70
C SER A 43 2.29 -6.75 -11.76
N ALA A 44 1.90 -7.88 -12.31
CA ALA A 44 1.62 -9.08 -11.50
C ALA A 44 2.85 -9.51 -10.70
N ASN A 45 4.05 -9.39 -11.29
CA ASN A 45 5.30 -9.73 -10.61
C ASN A 45 5.56 -8.81 -9.40
N ASP A 46 5.25 -7.50 -9.53
CA ASP A 46 5.42 -6.54 -8.44
C ASP A 46 4.41 -6.81 -7.31
N VAL A 47 3.16 -7.13 -7.67
CA VAL A 47 2.15 -7.56 -6.68
C VAL A 47 2.64 -8.79 -5.92
N ASP A 48 3.09 -9.83 -6.63
CA ASP A 48 3.59 -11.08 -6.03
C ASP A 48 4.81 -10.82 -5.12
N ALA A 49 5.71 -9.93 -5.53
CA ALA A 49 6.89 -9.57 -4.74
C ALA A 49 6.49 -8.85 -3.43
N VAL A 50 5.60 -7.85 -3.51
CA VAL A 50 5.08 -7.17 -2.32
C VAL A 50 4.32 -8.14 -1.41
N GLU A 51 3.48 -9.03 -1.97
CA GLU A 51 2.79 -10.06 -1.19
C GLU A 51 3.77 -10.98 -0.45
N ALA A 52 4.89 -11.36 -1.10
CA ALA A 52 5.92 -12.18 -0.46
C ALA A 52 6.52 -11.46 0.76
N ILE A 53 6.83 -10.15 0.64
CA ILE A 53 7.31 -9.35 1.78
C ILE A 53 6.26 -9.28 2.89
N LEU A 54 4.98 -9.03 2.54
CA LEU A 54 3.89 -8.96 3.52
C LEU A 54 3.72 -10.28 4.29
N LYS A 55 3.73 -11.42 3.56
CA LYS A 55 3.63 -12.76 4.14
C LYS A 55 4.81 -13.09 5.05
N ASN A 56 6.03 -12.80 4.61
CA ASN A 56 7.26 -13.07 5.38
C ASN A 56 7.33 -12.21 6.67
N ASN A 57 6.69 -11.05 6.67
CA ASN A 57 6.60 -10.17 7.84
C ASN A 57 5.31 -10.37 8.66
N HIS A 58 4.50 -11.40 8.37
CA HIS A 58 3.24 -11.72 9.05
C HIS A 58 2.26 -10.52 9.10
N LEU A 59 2.24 -9.68 8.06
CA LEU A 59 1.37 -8.54 7.94
C LEU A 59 0.07 -8.95 7.24
N SER A 60 -1.07 -8.64 7.87
CA SER A 60 -2.39 -8.93 7.29
C SER A 60 -2.71 -7.93 6.17
N TYR A 61 -3.09 -8.44 5.00
CA TYR A 61 -3.45 -7.63 3.85
C TYR A 61 -4.62 -8.21 3.06
N SER A 62 -5.25 -7.34 2.27
CA SER A 62 -6.20 -7.70 1.21
C SER A 62 -5.73 -7.06 -0.08
N THR A 63 -6.11 -7.62 -1.21
CA THR A 63 -5.88 -7.01 -2.52
C THR A 63 -7.16 -6.36 -3.04
N ALA A 64 -7.01 -5.35 -3.93
CA ALA A 64 -8.14 -4.74 -4.63
C ALA A 64 -7.84 -4.58 -6.12
N LYS A 65 -8.77 -5.04 -6.96
CA LYS A 65 -8.80 -4.71 -8.39
C LYS A 65 -9.27 -3.29 -8.61
N SER A 66 -9.01 -2.72 -9.82
CA SER A 66 -9.49 -1.36 -10.16
C SER A 66 -10.99 -1.20 -9.96
N SER A 67 -11.81 -2.19 -10.36
CA SER A 67 -13.28 -2.14 -10.19
C SER A 67 -13.70 -2.11 -8.72
N GLU A 68 -13.02 -2.86 -7.88
CA GLU A 68 -13.29 -2.88 -6.43
C GLU A 68 -12.91 -1.56 -5.78
N LEU A 69 -11.72 -1.03 -6.09
CA LEU A 69 -11.26 0.25 -5.55
C LEU A 69 -12.14 1.42 -6.05
N ASN A 70 -12.61 1.37 -7.30
CA ASN A 70 -13.56 2.33 -7.86
C ASN A 70 -14.93 2.32 -7.15
N GLY A 71 -15.31 1.19 -6.56
CA GLY A 71 -16.53 1.05 -5.76
C GLY A 71 -16.37 1.40 -4.28
N MET A 72 -15.17 1.74 -3.82
CA MET A 72 -14.92 2.11 -2.43
C MET A 72 -15.05 3.61 -2.22
N ASP A 73 -15.87 4.00 -1.25
CA ASP A 73 -15.86 5.37 -0.73
C ASP A 73 -14.70 5.60 0.26
N GLN A 74 -14.51 6.84 0.65
CA GLN A 74 -13.49 7.24 1.63
C GLN A 74 -13.59 6.42 2.93
N SER A 75 -14.79 6.16 3.43
CA SER A 75 -15.00 5.51 4.72
C SER A 75 -14.56 4.03 4.67
N ARG A 76 -14.83 3.36 3.55
CA ARG A 76 -14.42 1.98 3.32
C ARG A 76 -12.90 1.86 3.15
N ILE A 77 -12.29 2.77 2.40
CA ILE A 77 -10.83 2.80 2.22
C ILE A 77 -10.13 3.05 3.57
N ARG A 78 -10.69 3.90 4.43
CA ARG A 78 -10.15 4.20 5.77
C ARG A 78 -10.30 3.08 6.80
N GLN A 79 -10.94 1.96 6.47
CA GLN A 79 -10.91 0.77 7.32
C GLN A 79 -9.53 0.10 7.32
N TYR A 80 -8.72 0.37 6.30
CA TYR A 80 -7.31 0.00 6.26
C TYR A 80 -6.45 1.07 6.92
N ARG A 81 -5.24 0.68 7.32
CA ARG A 81 -4.23 1.59 7.88
C ARG A 81 -3.22 2.03 6.84
N LEU A 82 -2.98 1.20 5.82
CA LEU A 82 -2.02 1.45 4.74
C LEU A 82 -2.62 1.02 3.40
N LEU A 83 -2.47 1.87 2.40
CA LEU A 83 -2.73 1.57 1.00
C LEU A 83 -1.40 1.49 0.26
N ILE A 84 -1.14 0.36 -0.42
CA ILE A 84 0.08 0.14 -1.21
C ILE A 84 -0.27 0.13 -2.70
N PHE A 85 0.41 0.96 -3.49
CA PHE A 85 0.45 0.87 -4.94
C PHE A 85 1.84 0.37 -5.38
N PRO A 86 1.91 -0.82 -6.02
CA PRO A 86 3.17 -1.45 -6.43
C PRO A 86 3.73 -0.84 -7.71
N GLY A 87 4.78 -1.45 -8.25
CA GLY A 87 5.31 -1.16 -9.58
C GLY A 87 4.40 -1.56 -10.73
N GLY A 88 4.73 -1.11 -11.95
CA GLY A 88 3.98 -1.37 -13.16
C GLY A 88 3.88 -0.16 -14.09
N ASN A 89 2.74 0.03 -14.74
CA ASN A 89 2.45 1.16 -15.62
C ASN A 89 1.56 2.19 -14.92
N PHE A 90 2.14 3.28 -14.43
CA PHE A 90 1.42 4.31 -13.67
C PHE A 90 0.33 5.02 -14.48
N VAL A 91 0.50 5.17 -15.80
CA VAL A 91 -0.53 5.74 -16.68
C VAL A 91 -1.75 4.83 -16.76
N ALA A 92 -1.52 3.52 -16.97
CA ALA A 92 -2.59 2.53 -16.98
C ALA A 92 -3.28 2.42 -15.61
N MET A 93 -2.53 2.46 -14.49
CA MET A 93 -3.10 2.51 -13.14
C MET A 93 -4.02 3.72 -12.98
N GLY A 94 -3.52 4.92 -13.28
CA GLY A 94 -4.28 6.16 -13.12
C GLY A 94 -5.55 6.18 -13.99
N ASN A 95 -5.43 5.75 -15.26
CA ASN A 95 -6.58 5.67 -16.18
C ASN A 95 -7.62 4.61 -15.79
N SER A 96 -7.22 3.61 -14.99
CA SER A 96 -8.15 2.58 -14.48
C SER A 96 -8.98 3.05 -13.28
N LEU A 97 -8.59 4.15 -12.67
CA LEU A 97 -9.30 4.75 -11.54
C LEU A 97 -10.25 5.84 -12.03
N THR A 98 -11.46 5.84 -11.52
CA THR A 98 -12.40 6.95 -11.74
C THR A 98 -11.96 8.19 -10.95
N ALA A 99 -12.38 9.38 -11.41
CA ALA A 99 -12.14 10.63 -10.67
C ALA A 99 -12.70 10.56 -9.23
N GLY A 100 -13.84 9.89 -9.05
CA GLY A 100 -14.45 9.67 -7.73
C GLY A 100 -13.58 8.79 -6.83
N ALA A 101 -13.00 7.70 -7.36
CA ALA A 101 -12.09 6.83 -6.62
C ALA A 101 -10.80 7.55 -6.25
N THR A 102 -10.20 8.28 -7.20
CA THR A 102 -9.00 9.11 -6.95
C THR A 102 -9.24 10.11 -5.82
N GLU A 103 -10.39 10.80 -5.84
CA GLU A 103 -10.75 11.75 -4.79
C GLU A 103 -11.06 11.05 -3.46
N SER A 104 -11.69 9.87 -3.46
CA SER A 104 -11.93 9.05 -2.26
C SER A 104 -10.61 8.61 -1.61
N ILE A 105 -9.63 8.15 -2.40
CA ILE A 105 -8.29 7.79 -1.93
C ILE A 105 -7.61 9.03 -1.33
N ARG A 106 -7.63 10.15 -2.06
CA ARG A 106 -7.01 11.40 -1.63
C ARG A 106 -7.58 11.89 -0.29
N LYS A 107 -8.90 11.88 -0.14
CA LYS A 107 -9.59 12.21 1.11
C LYS A 107 -9.27 11.21 2.23
N ALA A 108 -9.18 9.93 1.90
CA ALA A 108 -8.83 8.91 2.87
C ALA A 108 -7.42 9.12 3.42
N VAL A 109 -6.43 9.41 2.56
CA VAL A 109 -5.06 9.71 2.99
C VAL A 109 -5.03 11.02 3.78
N HIS A 110 -5.67 12.08 3.30
CA HIS A 110 -5.78 13.34 4.06
C HIS A 110 -6.39 13.12 5.45
N GLY A 111 -7.33 12.21 5.57
CA GLY A 111 -8.01 11.85 6.83
C GLY A 111 -7.25 10.86 7.71
N GLY A 112 -6.06 10.40 7.34
CA GLY A 112 -5.20 9.55 8.19
C GLY A 112 -4.91 8.14 7.70
N LEU A 113 -5.38 7.72 6.51
CA LEU A 113 -4.86 6.53 5.84
C LEU A 113 -3.39 6.79 5.44
N ASN A 114 -2.52 5.80 5.61
CA ASN A 114 -1.16 5.91 5.12
C ASN A 114 -1.05 5.39 3.68
N TYR A 115 -0.03 5.81 2.97
CA TYR A 115 0.23 5.46 1.58
C TYR A 115 1.69 5.01 1.39
N LEU A 116 1.89 3.92 0.68
CA LEU A 116 3.19 3.49 0.17
C LEU A 116 3.09 3.34 -1.34
N GLY A 117 3.90 4.10 -2.07
CA GLY A 117 4.02 3.99 -3.53
C GLY A 117 5.40 3.48 -3.92
N ILE A 118 5.46 2.37 -4.66
CA ILE A 118 6.70 1.80 -5.18
C ILE A 118 6.72 2.01 -6.70
N CYS A 119 7.79 2.58 -7.24
CA CYS A 119 7.99 2.82 -8.68
C CYS A 119 6.76 3.50 -9.31
N ALA A 120 5.92 2.79 -10.07
CA ALA A 120 4.67 3.31 -10.64
C ALA A 120 3.73 3.90 -9.58
N GLY A 121 3.63 3.28 -8.41
CA GLY A 121 2.88 3.82 -7.26
C GLY A 121 3.47 5.13 -6.74
N GLY A 122 4.79 5.32 -6.83
CA GLY A 122 5.47 6.57 -6.52
C GLY A 122 5.08 7.69 -7.48
N PHE A 123 5.10 7.44 -8.80
CA PHE A 123 4.59 8.38 -9.80
C PHE A 123 3.13 8.75 -9.52
N LEU A 124 2.27 7.76 -9.27
CA LEU A 124 0.84 7.96 -9.07
C LEU A 124 0.53 8.88 -7.88
N ALA A 125 1.40 8.93 -6.86
CA ALA A 125 1.26 9.83 -5.71
C ALA A 125 1.36 11.31 -6.11
N GLY A 126 2.03 11.64 -7.22
CA GLY A 126 2.22 12.99 -7.73
C GLY A 126 0.94 13.64 -8.25
N LYS A 127 1.07 14.90 -8.65
CA LYS A 127 0.02 15.62 -9.34
C LYS A 127 0.17 15.44 -10.84
N TYR A 128 -0.87 14.96 -11.50
CA TYR A 128 -0.95 14.90 -12.96
C TYR A 128 -2.33 15.37 -13.42
N ASN A 129 -2.36 16.14 -14.49
CA ASN A 129 -3.60 16.67 -15.03
C ASN A 129 -4.06 15.92 -16.30
N SER A 130 -3.15 15.21 -16.98
CA SER A 130 -3.34 14.44 -18.19
C SER A 130 -2.02 13.69 -18.47
N PRO A 131 -2.04 12.47 -18.99
CA PRO A 131 -3.18 11.70 -19.48
C PRO A 131 -3.86 10.80 -18.45
N TYR A 132 -3.51 10.84 -17.16
CA TYR A 132 -4.04 9.94 -16.14
C TYR A 132 -4.39 10.66 -14.82
N ASN A 133 -5.17 9.99 -13.96
CA ASN A 133 -5.59 10.51 -12.66
C ASN A 133 -4.50 10.28 -11.61
N GLY A 134 -3.59 11.24 -11.40
CA GLY A 134 -2.69 11.26 -10.27
C GLY A 134 -3.42 11.53 -8.95
N LEU A 135 -2.94 10.95 -7.85
CA LEU A 135 -3.56 11.07 -6.52
C LEU A 135 -3.31 12.44 -5.86
N ASN A 136 -2.30 13.16 -6.33
CA ASN A 136 -1.90 14.47 -5.80
C ASN A 136 -1.74 14.48 -4.26
N LEU A 137 -1.00 13.51 -3.74
CA LEU A 137 -0.64 13.40 -2.32
C LEU A 137 0.61 14.21 -1.96
N THR A 138 1.21 14.88 -2.93
CA THR A 138 2.51 15.55 -2.86
C THR A 138 2.41 17.07 -3.00
N SER A 139 1.28 17.64 -2.59
CA SER A 139 1.04 19.09 -2.56
C SER A 139 1.29 19.80 -3.90
N GLY A 140 0.96 19.13 -5.00
CA GLY A 140 1.06 19.69 -6.35
C GLY A 140 2.37 19.37 -7.07
N VAL A 141 3.31 18.66 -6.45
CA VAL A 141 4.56 18.23 -7.10
C VAL A 141 4.28 17.06 -8.05
N GLN A 142 4.86 17.10 -9.23
CA GLN A 142 4.89 16.05 -10.23
C GLN A 142 6.31 15.47 -10.30
N PHE A 143 6.43 14.15 -10.43
CA PHE A 143 7.73 13.47 -10.47
C PHE A 143 8.13 13.09 -11.89
N GLY A 144 9.42 13.17 -12.17
CA GLY A 144 10.04 12.71 -13.41
C GLY A 144 10.67 11.32 -13.26
N PHE A 145 11.08 10.74 -14.38
CA PHE A 145 11.90 9.53 -14.37
C PHE A 145 13.33 9.88 -13.93
N TYR A 146 13.90 9.07 -13.04
CA TYR A 146 15.32 9.12 -12.80
C TYR A 146 16.08 8.71 -14.07
N ALA A 147 17.15 9.44 -14.41
CA ALA A 147 17.97 9.21 -15.60
C ALA A 147 17.13 9.09 -16.89
N ALA A 148 16.24 10.08 -17.13
CA ALA A 148 15.26 10.10 -18.22
C ALA A 148 15.86 10.13 -19.64
N GLU A 149 17.17 10.43 -19.79
CA GLU A 149 17.86 10.53 -21.07
C GLU A 149 18.05 9.18 -21.80
N GLY A 150 17.81 8.06 -21.09
CA GLY A 150 17.86 6.73 -21.71
C GLY A 150 16.63 6.48 -22.57
N ARG A 151 16.76 5.54 -23.53
CA ARG A 151 15.67 5.09 -24.40
C ARG A 151 15.27 3.66 -24.08
N GLY A 152 13.95 3.38 -24.14
CA GLY A 152 13.37 2.08 -23.82
C GLY A 152 13.35 1.77 -22.33
N ILE A 153 12.81 0.61 -21.96
CA ILE A 153 12.77 0.15 -20.56
C ILE A 153 14.19 -0.22 -20.13
N ARG A 154 14.62 0.38 -19.05
CA ARG A 154 15.95 0.16 -18.48
C ARG A 154 15.83 -0.39 -17.08
N LYS A 155 16.66 -1.38 -16.79
CA LYS A 155 16.74 -2.01 -15.47
C LYS A 155 18.19 -2.29 -15.11
N THR A 156 18.53 -2.00 -13.86
CA THR A 156 19.88 -2.17 -13.34
C THR A 156 19.89 -2.24 -11.82
N ALA A 157 21.01 -2.68 -11.27
CA ALA A 157 21.32 -2.42 -9.87
C ALA A 157 21.74 -0.96 -9.71
N VAL A 158 21.15 -0.25 -8.75
CA VAL A 158 21.49 1.14 -8.43
C VAL A 158 21.84 1.25 -6.95
N PRO A 159 23.04 1.75 -6.60
CA PRO A 159 23.40 1.95 -5.21
C PRO A 159 22.61 3.14 -4.64
N ILE A 160 21.79 2.88 -3.63
CA ILE A 160 21.01 3.90 -2.92
C ILE A 160 21.69 4.23 -1.61
N ALA A 161 22.17 5.46 -1.49
CA ALA A 161 22.72 5.98 -0.23
C ALA A 161 21.58 6.29 0.74
N LEU A 162 21.44 5.48 1.79
CA LEU A 162 20.39 5.65 2.79
C LEU A 162 20.82 6.64 3.88
N THR A 163 19.90 7.47 4.35
CA THR A 163 20.13 8.39 5.46
C THR A 163 20.37 7.59 6.76
N GLY A 164 21.47 7.87 7.44
CA GLY A 164 21.83 7.20 8.71
C GLY A 164 22.19 5.71 8.58
N ALA A 165 22.30 5.16 7.36
CA ALA A 165 22.60 3.76 7.13
C ALA A 165 23.57 3.55 5.97
N SER A 166 23.96 2.27 5.73
CA SER A 166 24.83 1.91 4.61
C SER A 166 24.09 2.00 3.27
N THR A 167 24.88 2.14 2.19
CA THR A 167 24.36 2.04 0.82
C THR A 167 23.85 0.63 0.52
N LEU A 168 22.69 0.54 -0.13
CA LEU A 168 22.12 -0.72 -0.62
C LEU A 168 22.02 -0.68 -2.14
N ASP A 169 22.43 -1.75 -2.83
CA ASP A 169 22.22 -1.89 -4.27
C ASP A 169 20.81 -2.40 -4.53
N GLN A 170 19.91 -1.50 -4.93
CA GLN A 170 18.50 -1.77 -5.16
C GLN A 170 18.22 -2.07 -6.64
N TYR A 171 17.25 -2.95 -6.91
CA TYR A 171 16.73 -3.09 -8.27
C TYR A 171 15.95 -1.82 -8.68
N TRP A 172 16.28 -1.30 -9.85
CA TRP A 172 15.61 -0.15 -10.46
C TRP A 172 15.18 -0.49 -11.89
N GLU A 173 13.98 -0.13 -12.27
CA GLU A 173 13.43 -0.27 -13.62
C GLU A 173 12.61 0.99 -13.94
N ASP A 174 13.20 1.95 -14.66
CA ASP A 174 12.59 3.22 -15.07
C ASP A 174 11.74 3.90 -13.98
N GLY A 175 12.22 3.86 -12.73
CA GLY A 175 11.52 4.42 -11.59
C GLY A 175 11.67 5.95 -11.48
N PRO A 176 10.83 6.60 -10.65
CA PRO A 176 10.85 8.04 -10.44
C PRO A 176 12.03 8.53 -9.60
N GLU A 177 12.32 9.82 -9.75
CA GLU A 177 13.01 10.65 -8.78
C GLU A 177 11.99 11.57 -8.08
N PHE A 178 12.25 11.94 -6.83
CA PHE A 178 11.26 12.63 -5.99
C PHE A 178 11.68 14.05 -5.59
N SER A 179 12.34 14.78 -6.48
CA SER A 179 12.72 16.18 -6.21
C SER A 179 11.51 17.06 -5.91
N GLY A 180 11.65 17.93 -4.93
CA GLY A 180 10.67 18.95 -4.59
C GLY A 180 9.61 18.53 -3.56
N TRP A 181 9.67 17.30 -3.03
CA TRP A 181 8.73 16.85 -2.01
C TRP A 181 9.33 15.86 -1.02
N GLY A 182 8.93 16.01 0.25
CA GLY A 182 9.22 15.08 1.33
C GLY A 182 10.61 15.19 1.93
N ALA A 183 10.82 14.49 3.04
CA ALA A 183 12.13 14.28 3.63
C ALA A 183 12.83 13.11 2.93
N VAL A 184 14.11 13.26 2.62
CA VAL A 184 14.88 12.29 1.84
C VAL A 184 15.37 11.17 2.75
N ILE A 185 14.97 9.93 2.45
CA ILE A 185 15.44 8.71 3.13
C ILE A 185 16.59 8.07 2.36
N GLY A 186 16.55 8.11 1.03
CA GLY A 186 17.55 7.51 0.17
C GLY A 186 17.80 8.33 -1.08
N LYS A 187 19.04 8.30 -1.58
CA LYS A 187 19.47 9.06 -2.75
C LYS A 187 20.04 8.16 -3.83
N TYR A 188 19.76 8.51 -5.07
CA TYR A 188 20.44 7.98 -6.24
C TYR A 188 21.92 8.43 -6.27
N PRO A 189 22.77 7.81 -7.12
CA PRO A 189 24.20 8.16 -7.20
C PRO A 189 24.51 9.62 -7.53
N ASP A 190 23.63 10.30 -8.26
CA ASP A 190 23.76 11.72 -8.60
C ASP A 190 23.27 12.66 -7.49
N GLY A 191 22.78 12.10 -6.38
CA GLY A 191 22.27 12.85 -5.23
C GLY A 191 20.78 13.18 -5.28
N THR A 192 20.07 12.84 -6.38
CA THR A 192 18.61 13.04 -6.47
C THR A 192 17.85 12.10 -5.52
N PRO A 193 16.68 12.53 -4.98
CA PRO A 193 15.91 11.71 -4.05
C PRO A 193 15.35 10.43 -4.70
N ALA A 194 15.71 9.26 -4.16
CA ALA A 194 15.24 7.95 -4.59
C ALA A 194 14.12 7.40 -3.69
N ILE A 195 14.16 7.74 -2.40
CA ILE A 195 13.15 7.33 -1.42
C ILE A 195 12.86 8.54 -0.54
N VAL A 196 11.58 8.87 -0.39
CA VAL A 196 11.13 10.02 0.38
C VAL A 196 9.93 9.69 1.25
N GLU A 197 9.75 10.45 2.32
CA GLU A 197 8.58 10.37 3.18
C GLU A 197 8.04 11.75 3.54
N GLY A 198 6.75 11.83 3.86
CA GLY A 198 6.12 13.08 4.27
C GLY A 198 4.69 12.89 4.69
N THR A 199 4.01 14.00 4.97
CA THR A 199 2.60 13.99 5.36
C THR A 199 1.71 14.55 4.26
N PHE A 200 0.49 14.01 4.17
CA PHE A 200 -0.59 14.63 3.43
C PHE A 200 -1.84 14.68 4.32
N GLY A 201 -2.14 15.86 4.85
CA GLY A 201 -3.12 16.02 5.94
C GLY A 201 -2.69 15.23 7.18
N SER A 202 -3.55 14.33 7.62
CA SER A 202 -3.27 13.42 8.73
C SER A 202 -2.65 12.08 8.28
N GLY A 203 -2.46 11.82 7.00
CA GLY A 203 -1.84 10.59 6.46
C GLY A 203 -0.33 10.69 6.33
N TRP A 204 0.32 9.52 6.37
CA TRP A 204 1.75 9.38 6.09
C TRP A 204 1.94 8.84 4.69
N VAL A 205 2.84 9.42 3.91
CA VAL A 205 3.14 9.03 2.54
C VAL A 205 4.61 8.69 2.44
N LEU A 206 4.92 7.47 2.00
CA LEU A 206 6.25 6.99 1.73
C LEU A 206 6.34 6.56 0.27
N LEU A 207 7.36 7.03 -0.45
CA LEU A 207 7.55 6.78 -1.88
C LEU A 207 8.93 6.19 -2.12
N SER A 208 9.00 5.12 -2.92
CA SER A 208 10.23 4.50 -3.38
C SER A 208 10.30 4.49 -4.92
N GLY A 209 11.38 5.01 -5.47
CA GLY A 209 11.68 4.96 -6.90
C GLY A 209 12.41 3.67 -7.32
N VAL A 210 12.77 2.84 -6.35
CA VAL A 210 13.44 1.56 -6.52
C VAL A 210 12.60 0.43 -5.94
N HIS A 211 12.98 -0.83 -6.20
CA HIS A 211 12.24 -2.02 -5.81
C HIS A 211 13.00 -2.84 -4.77
N PRO A 212 12.92 -2.49 -3.48
CA PRO A 212 13.56 -3.29 -2.42
C PRO A 212 12.92 -4.68 -2.28
N GLU A 213 11.70 -4.86 -2.78
CA GLU A 213 10.98 -6.14 -2.80
C GLU A 213 11.44 -7.08 -3.91
N ALA A 214 12.32 -6.62 -4.83
CA ALA A 214 12.71 -7.35 -6.02
C ALA A 214 13.29 -8.74 -5.70
N PRO A 215 12.66 -9.85 -6.17
CA PRO A 215 13.15 -11.18 -5.94
C PRO A 215 14.43 -11.46 -6.73
N ALA A 216 15.18 -12.48 -6.34
CA ALA A 216 16.42 -12.87 -7.00
C ALA A 216 16.26 -13.17 -8.52
N SER A 217 15.04 -13.53 -8.94
CA SER A 217 14.74 -13.77 -10.37
C SER A 217 14.83 -12.50 -11.22
N TRP A 218 14.46 -11.33 -10.70
CA TRP A 218 14.58 -10.06 -11.43
C TRP A 218 16.01 -9.59 -11.54
N ARG A 219 16.84 -9.94 -10.56
CA ARG A 219 18.24 -9.52 -10.44
C ARG A 219 19.19 -10.30 -11.35
N ARG A 220 18.69 -11.32 -12.05
CA ARG A 220 19.51 -12.17 -12.93
C ARG A 220 20.18 -11.37 -14.05
N GLY A 221 21.47 -11.59 -14.25
CA GLY A 221 22.25 -10.89 -15.26
C GLY A 221 22.74 -9.50 -14.85
N MET A 222 22.48 -9.08 -13.62
CA MET A 222 22.96 -7.82 -13.03
C MET A 222 23.91 -8.13 -11.87
N ILE A 223 24.79 -7.17 -11.56
CA ILE A 223 25.73 -7.28 -10.45
C ILE A 223 25.20 -6.44 -9.29
N PHE A 224 24.97 -7.07 -8.13
CA PHE A 224 24.55 -6.43 -6.90
C PHE A 224 25.59 -6.68 -5.81
N GLY A 225 26.04 -5.65 -5.12
CA GLY A 225 26.84 -5.76 -3.91
C GLY A 225 25.98 -6.14 -2.68
N THR A 226 24.66 -5.87 -2.73
CA THR A 226 23.73 -6.19 -1.64
C THR A 226 22.98 -7.49 -1.94
N PRO A 227 22.95 -8.49 -1.03
CA PRO A 227 22.10 -9.66 -1.16
C PRO A 227 20.60 -9.31 -1.22
N ALA A 228 19.79 -10.06 -1.98
CA ALA A 228 18.35 -9.83 -2.06
C ALA A 228 17.64 -9.92 -0.69
N SER A 229 18.14 -10.75 0.23
CA SER A 229 17.59 -10.86 1.59
C SER A 229 17.69 -9.55 2.37
N VAL A 230 18.77 -8.80 2.21
CA VAL A 230 18.96 -7.49 2.87
C VAL A 230 17.99 -6.46 2.29
N ASP A 231 17.79 -6.47 0.96
CA ASP A 231 16.79 -5.59 0.31
C ASP A 231 15.38 -5.96 0.77
N HIS A 232 15.04 -7.23 0.90
CA HIS A 232 13.75 -7.68 1.41
C HIS A 232 13.51 -7.28 2.87
N GLU A 233 14.53 -7.31 3.73
CA GLU A 233 14.46 -6.78 5.09
C GLU A 233 14.20 -5.26 5.08
N TYR A 234 14.84 -4.55 4.18
CA TYR A 234 14.61 -3.12 3.98
C TYR A 234 13.20 -2.84 3.45
N ALA A 235 12.70 -3.63 2.48
CA ALA A 235 11.30 -3.56 2.02
C ALA A 235 10.31 -3.73 3.18
N GLY A 236 10.55 -4.72 4.05
CA GLY A 236 9.77 -4.92 5.27
C GLY A 236 9.84 -3.72 6.22
N THR A 237 10.99 -3.06 6.30
CA THR A 237 11.18 -1.84 7.10
C THR A 237 10.36 -0.68 6.54
N LEU A 238 10.40 -0.42 5.21
CA LEU A 238 9.58 0.61 4.56
C LEU A 238 8.08 0.38 4.79
N ILE A 239 7.61 -0.87 4.62
CA ILE A 239 6.20 -1.21 4.83
C ILE A 239 5.79 -0.97 6.28
N ARG A 240 6.59 -1.41 7.26
CA ARG A 240 6.30 -1.18 8.69
C ARG A 240 6.36 0.30 9.04
N ALA A 241 7.32 1.06 8.50
CA ALA A 241 7.41 2.49 8.71
C ALA A 241 6.16 3.22 8.18
N ALA A 242 5.74 2.90 6.94
CA ALA A 242 4.51 3.44 6.36
C ALA A 242 3.27 3.04 7.17
N LEU A 243 3.15 1.77 7.58
CA LEU A 243 2.02 1.27 8.36
C LEU A 243 1.88 1.94 9.73
N ASN A 244 3.01 2.19 10.39
CA ASN A 244 3.07 2.69 11.78
C ASN A 244 3.38 4.20 11.86
N ARG A 245 3.59 4.87 10.73
CA ARG A 245 3.94 6.30 10.64
C ARG A 245 5.23 6.62 11.38
N THR A 246 6.21 5.74 11.24
CA THR A 246 7.53 5.91 11.82
C THR A 246 8.44 6.57 10.80
N SER A 247 9.01 7.72 11.15
CA SER A 247 9.99 8.40 10.28
C SER A 247 11.27 7.58 10.17
N LEU A 248 11.85 7.57 8.98
CA LEU A 248 13.14 6.97 8.65
C LEU A 248 14.21 8.02 8.30
N SER A 249 13.84 9.29 8.22
CA SER A 249 14.72 10.41 7.93
C SER A 249 15.32 10.98 9.22
N HIS A 250 16.31 10.32 9.83
CA HIS A 250 16.97 10.77 11.06
C HIS A 250 18.41 11.19 10.78
#